data_a8a51a161d9395a4e2c608ef12b69904
#
_entry.id   a8a51a161d9395a4e2c608ef12b69904
#
_cell.length_a   1.000
_cell.length_b   1.000
_cell.length_c   1.000
_cell.angle_alpha   90.00
_cell.angle_beta   90.00
_cell.angle_gamma   90.00
#
_symmetry.space_group_name_H-M   'P 1'
#
loop_
_entity.id
_entity.type
_entity.pdbx_description
1 polymer ?
#
loop_
_entity_poly.entity_id
_entity_poly.type
_entity_poly.pdbx_seq_one_letter_code
_entity_poly.pdbx_strand_id
1 'polypeptide(L)'
;QLFELMKQVGAFEHLLPKEHVHNFINKGGRKGALDFRFLTGAPFNGLKAFFTTSQLSLQDKVQNAIALGTSPIVRGLVDFEGAMKTIRSLDNISFADWFRRQGGSNGSIQRMWNPIAYALGFIDCEHISARCMLTIFQMFAARSEASVLRMLEGSPDEFLHKPIVKYLEDRQVKIHMRRRVREIQFAEDRGETRVTGIV
;
A
#
# COMPACT_ATOMS: atom_id res chain seq x y z
N GLN A 1 11.73 3.35 -3.28
CA GLN A 1 12.22 4.44 -2.42
C GLN A 1 12.65 3.90 -1.04
N LEU A 2 11.74 3.29 -0.22
CA LEU A 2 12.13 2.79 1.12
C LEU A 2 13.27 1.77 1.05
N PHE A 3 13.19 0.79 0.15
CA PHE A 3 14.24 -0.23 0.02
C PHE A 3 15.57 0.35 -0.44
N GLU A 4 15.56 1.35 -1.30
CA GLU A 4 16.78 2.04 -1.71
C GLU A 4 17.41 2.80 -0.53
N LEU A 5 16.60 3.52 0.27
CA LEU A 5 17.07 4.14 1.50
C LEU A 5 17.66 3.10 2.46
N MET A 6 16.95 2.00 2.71
CA MET A 6 17.43 0.94 3.61
C MET A 6 18.74 0.32 3.13
N LYS A 7 18.90 0.09 1.83
CA LYS A 7 20.18 -0.36 1.26
C LYS A 7 21.29 0.68 1.48
N GLN A 8 20.98 1.94 1.24
CA GLN A 8 21.93 3.04 1.39
C GLN A 8 22.44 3.21 2.83
N VAL A 9 21.58 2.96 3.83
CA VAL A 9 21.94 3.06 5.25
C VAL A 9 22.38 1.72 5.86
N GLY A 10 22.45 0.64 5.06
CA GLY A 10 22.88 -0.68 5.54
C GLY A 10 21.84 -1.40 6.39
N ALA A 11 20.55 -1.04 6.28
CA ALA A 11 19.47 -1.64 7.07
C ALA A 11 18.62 -2.67 6.29
N PHE A 12 18.86 -2.85 5.00
CA PHE A 12 18.00 -3.68 4.15
C PHE A 12 18.06 -5.17 4.50
N GLU A 13 19.22 -5.66 4.91
CA GLU A 13 19.44 -7.07 5.31
C GLU A 13 18.53 -7.48 6.48
N HIS A 14 18.18 -6.52 7.34
CA HIS A 14 17.32 -6.73 8.51
C HIS A 14 15.81 -6.69 8.17
N LEU A 15 15.45 -6.46 6.91
CA LEU A 15 14.08 -6.47 6.44
C LEU A 15 13.74 -7.86 5.85
N LEU A 16 13.42 -8.79 6.72
CA LEU A 16 13.26 -10.21 6.40
C LEU A 16 11.94 -10.47 5.66
N PRO A 17 11.97 -11.12 4.48
CA PRO A 17 10.76 -11.56 3.81
C PRO A 17 10.07 -12.67 4.63
N LYS A 18 8.74 -12.63 4.66
CA LYS A 18 7.91 -13.62 5.37
C LYS A 18 6.88 -14.23 4.43
N GLU A 19 6.79 -15.54 4.44
CA GLU A 19 5.62 -16.22 3.89
C GLU A 19 4.42 -15.97 4.79
N HIS A 20 3.27 -15.67 4.21
CA HIS A 20 2.10 -15.33 5.01
C HIS A 20 0.78 -15.85 4.44
N VAL A 21 -0.15 -16.07 5.34
CA VAL A 21 -1.55 -16.37 5.07
C VAL A 21 -2.40 -15.37 5.85
N HIS A 22 -3.29 -14.67 5.18
CA HIS A 22 -4.28 -13.84 5.85
C HIS A 22 -5.48 -14.68 6.24
N ASN A 23 -5.68 -14.84 7.54
CA ASN A 23 -6.84 -15.54 8.09
C ASN A 23 -7.92 -14.54 8.48
N PHE A 24 -9.13 -14.75 8.03
CA PHE A 24 -10.31 -13.94 8.34
C PHE A 24 -11.22 -14.72 9.26
N ILE A 25 -11.71 -14.06 10.31
CA ILE A 25 -12.78 -14.56 11.15
C ILE A 25 -14.00 -13.68 10.90
N ASN A 26 -14.96 -14.21 10.18
CA ASN A 26 -16.17 -13.48 9.84
C ASN A 26 -17.16 -13.51 11.01
N LYS A 27 -18.12 -12.56 11.00
CA LYS A 27 -19.25 -12.58 11.93
C LYS A 27 -19.95 -13.93 11.89
N GLY A 28 -20.16 -14.55 13.04
CA GLY A 28 -20.68 -15.93 13.16
C GLY A 28 -19.61 -17.03 13.17
N GLY A 29 -18.30 -16.68 13.24
CA GLY A 29 -17.20 -17.62 13.44
C GLY A 29 -16.72 -18.33 12.16
N ARG A 30 -17.31 -18.08 11.00
CA ARG A 30 -16.84 -18.66 9.74
C ARG A 30 -15.42 -18.15 9.42
N LYS A 31 -14.51 -19.07 9.18
CA LYS A 31 -13.12 -18.77 8.81
C LYS A 31 -12.97 -18.72 7.28
N GLY A 32 -12.15 -17.79 6.81
CA GLY A 32 -11.68 -17.70 5.44
C GLY A 32 -10.20 -17.40 5.41
N ALA A 33 -9.53 -17.66 4.29
CA ALA A 33 -8.11 -17.41 4.15
C ALA A 33 -7.75 -16.87 2.76
N LEU A 34 -6.73 -15.99 2.72
CA LEU A 34 -6.00 -15.62 1.52
C LEU A 34 -4.56 -16.11 1.67
N ASP A 35 -4.18 -17.08 0.86
CA ASP A 35 -2.87 -17.73 0.93
C ASP A 35 -1.92 -17.18 -0.15
N PHE A 36 -0.98 -16.37 0.27
CA PHE A 36 0.03 -15.75 -0.59
C PHE A 36 1.35 -16.55 -0.66
N ARG A 37 1.44 -17.70 -0.01
CA ARG A 37 2.60 -18.58 -0.09
C ARG A 37 2.74 -19.18 -1.49
N PHE A 38 3.93 -19.64 -1.80
CA PHE A 38 4.25 -20.44 -2.99
C PHE A 38 4.28 -19.69 -4.29
N LEU A 39 4.67 -18.55 -4.48
CA LEU A 39 4.89 -18.11 -5.84
C LEU A 39 5.92 -17.00 -5.99
N THR A 40 6.40 -16.91 -7.20
CA THR A 40 7.43 -16.04 -7.72
C THR A 40 7.11 -14.53 -7.68
N GLY A 41 6.10 -14.13 -6.89
CA GLY A 41 5.73 -12.71 -6.74
C GLY A 41 4.54 -12.28 -7.60
N ALA A 42 4.34 -10.96 -7.69
CA ALA A 42 3.24 -10.37 -8.43
C ALA A 42 3.36 -10.64 -9.95
N PRO A 43 2.22 -10.80 -10.65
CA PRO A 43 0.84 -10.81 -10.13
C PRO A 43 0.35 -12.19 -9.67
N PHE A 44 1.15 -13.25 -9.86
CA PHE A 44 0.70 -14.64 -9.77
C PHE A 44 0.30 -15.08 -8.36
N ASN A 45 1.02 -14.66 -7.33
CA ASN A 45 0.67 -14.96 -5.95
C ASN A 45 -0.69 -14.36 -5.55
N GLY A 46 -0.99 -13.14 -6.00
CA GLY A 46 -2.27 -12.49 -5.76
C GLY A 46 -3.41 -13.18 -6.50
N LEU A 47 -3.22 -13.55 -7.75
CA LEU A 47 -4.20 -14.30 -8.55
C LEU A 47 -4.51 -15.65 -7.89
N LYS A 48 -3.50 -16.42 -7.50
CA LYS A 48 -3.70 -17.69 -6.79
C LYS A 48 -4.50 -17.47 -5.51
N ALA A 49 -4.08 -16.57 -4.64
CA ALA A 49 -4.74 -16.29 -3.38
C ALA A 49 -6.22 -15.90 -3.59
N PHE A 50 -6.50 -15.11 -4.61
CA PHE A 50 -7.86 -14.72 -4.99
C PHE A 50 -8.71 -15.91 -5.46
N PHE A 51 -8.21 -16.72 -6.38
CA PHE A 51 -9.00 -17.84 -6.92
C PHE A 51 -9.19 -18.98 -5.91
N THR A 52 -8.22 -19.21 -5.02
CA THR A 52 -8.27 -20.30 -4.03
C THR A 52 -8.96 -19.90 -2.73
N THR A 53 -9.20 -18.61 -2.48
CA THR A 53 -9.77 -18.16 -1.19
C THR A 53 -11.15 -18.77 -0.93
N SER A 54 -11.36 -19.20 0.31
CA SER A 54 -12.68 -19.58 0.84
C SER A 54 -13.48 -18.38 1.37
N GLN A 55 -12.92 -17.18 1.35
CA GLN A 55 -13.53 -15.95 1.86
C GLN A 55 -14.66 -15.45 0.95
N LEU A 56 -14.56 -15.69 -0.35
CA LEU A 56 -15.49 -15.24 -1.36
C LEU A 56 -16.30 -16.39 -1.96
N SER A 57 -17.57 -16.14 -2.24
CA SER A 57 -18.40 -17.04 -3.06
C SER A 57 -17.90 -17.05 -4.52
N LEU A 58 -18.33 -18.05 -5.29
CA LEU A 58 -18.01 -18.09 -6.72
C LEU A 58 -18.53 -16.85 -7.47
N GLN A 59 -19.75 -16.41 -7.14
CA GLN A 59 -20.34 -15.20 -7.71
C GLN A 59 -19.49 -13.96 -7.37
N ASP A 60 -19.07 -13.81 -6.11
CA ASP A 60 -18.19 -12.70 -5.70
C ASP A 60 -16.87 -12.73 -6.47
N LYS A 61 -16.28 -13.90 -6.69
CA LYS A 61 -15.03 -14.06 -7.47
C LYS A 61 -15.20 -13.60 -8.92
N VAL A 62 -16.29 -13.99 -9.57
CA VAL A 62 -16.60 -13.59 -10.96
C VAL A 62 -16.79 -12.07 -11.04
N GLN A 63 -17.58 -11.49 -10.14
CA GLN A 63 -17.81 -10.04 -10.10
C GLN A 63 -16.54 -9.25 -9.79
N ASN A 64 -15.66 -9.75 -8.90
CA ASN A 64 -14.35 -9.16 -8.69
C ASN A 64 -13.47 -9.23 -9.95
N ALA A 65 -13.47 -10.38 -10.64
CA ALA A 65 -12.67 -10.54 -11.85
C ALA A 65 -13.13 -9.58 -12.95
N ILE A 66 -14.43 -9.33 -13.10
CA ILE A 66 -14.97 -8.33 -14.03
C ILE A 66 -14.55 -6.93 -13.61
N ALA A 67 -14.81 -6.55 -12.34
CA ALA A 67 -14.53 -5.20 -11.85
C ALA A 67 -13.05 -4.85 -11.91
N LEU A 68 -12.17 -5.81 -11.58
CA LEU A 68 -10.71 -5.59 -11.64
C LEU A 68 -10.15 -5.76 -13.04
N GLY A 69 -10.69 -6.69 -13.83
CA GLY A 69 -10.25 -6.97 -15.20
C GLY A 69 -10.45 -5.79 -16.16
N THR A 70 -11.48 -4.97 -15.92
CA THR A 70 -11.75 -3.74 -16.67
C THR A 70 -11.09 -2.49 -16.05
N SER A 71 -10.41 -2.66 -14.93
CA SER A 71 -9.83 -1.56 -14.16
C SER A 71 -8.50 -1.05 -14.73
N PRO A 72 -8.08 0.16 -14.34
CA PRO A 72 -6.75 0.68 -14.66
C PRO A 72 -5.61 -0.23 -14.19
N ILE A 73 -5.83 -1.11 -13.20
CA ILE A 73 -4.81 -2.02 -12.66
C ILE A 73 -4.26 -2.95 -13.74
N VAL A 74 -5.14 -3.56 -14.53
CA VAL A 74 -4.71 -4.47 -15.60
C VAL A 74 -3.93 -3.72 -16.68
N ARG A 75 -4.39 -2.53 -17.07
CA ARG A 75 -3.66 -1.66 -17.97
C ARG A 75 -2.26 -1.30 -17.42
N GLY A 76 -2.17 -1.09 -16.12
CA GLY A 76 -0.93 -0.72 -15.44
C GLY A 76 0.14 -1.81 -15.40
N LEU A 77 -0.18 -3.04 -15.79
CA LEU A 77 0.83 -4.10 -16.00
C LEU A 77 1.68 -3.82 -17.25
N VAL A 78 1.14 -3.08 -18.22
CA VAL A 78 1.81 -2.71 -19.48
C VAL A 78 2.18 -1.23 -19.51
N ASP A 79 1.26 -0.35 -19.07
CA ASP A 79 1.41 1.10 -19.03
C ASP A 79 1.16 1.63 -17.60
N PHE A 80 2.19 1.55 -16.77
CA PHE A 80 2.10 1.93 -15.36
C PHE A 80 1.76 3.42 -15.18
N GLU A 81 2.42 4.32 -15.92
CA GLU A 81 2.22 5.76 -15.76
C GLU A 81 0.84 6.20 -16.25
N GLY A 82 0.37 5.68 -17.39
CA GLY A 82 -0.98 5.94 -17.88
C GLY A 82 -2.07 5.43 -16.95
N ALA A 83 -1.87 4.24 -16.35
CA ALA A 83 -2.77 3.71 -15.33
C ALA A 83 -2.78 4.57 -14.07
N MET A 84 -1.62 4.99 -13.58
CA MET A 84 -1.51 5.85 -12.40
C MET A 84 -2.14 7.23 -12.63
N LYS A 85 -2.05 7.78 -13.84
CA LYS A 85 -2.77 9.03 -14.19
C LYS A 85 -4.28 8.84 -14.07
N THR A 86 -4.82 7.74 -14.61
CA THR A 86 -6.23 7.40 -14.50
C THR A 86 -6.65 7.17 -13.04
N ILE A 87 -5.85 6.42 -12.26
CA ILE A 87 -6.12 6.17 -10.85
C ILE A 87 -6.15 7.49 -10.06
N ARG A 88 -5.24 8.41 -10.31
CA ARG A 88 -5.21 9.72 -9.62
C ARG A 88 -6.46 10.56 -9.86
N SER A 89 -7.14 10.41 -10.99
CA SER A 89 -8.40 11.11 -11.27
C SER A 89 -9.61 10.59 -10.51
N LEU A 90 -9.49 9.46 -9.81
CA LEU A 90 -10.57 8.80 -9.07
C LEU A 90 -10.62 9.19 -7.58
N ASP A 91 -10.11 10.35 -7.22
CA ASP A 91 -10.05 10.80 -5.82
C ASP A 91 -11.41 11.24 -5.26
N ASN A 92 -12.32 11.68 -6.12
CA ASN A 92 -13.64 12.20 -5.73
C ASN A 92 -14.73 11.13 -5.60
N ILE A 93 -14.36 9.85 -5.67
CA ILE A 93 -15.29 8.73 -5.54
C ILE A 93 -14.76 7.73 -4.51
N SER A 94 -15.64 7.17 -3.67
CA SER A 94 -15.25 6.10 -2.76
C SER A 94 -14.85 4.84 -3.52
N PHE A 95 -14.00 4.01 -2.91
CA PHE A 95 -13.66 2.72 -3.52
C PHE A 95 -14.90 1.82 -3.66
N ALA A 96 -15.80 1.83 -2.67
CA ALA A 96 -17.01 1.02 -2.72
C ALA A 96 -17.91 1.42 -3.90
N ASP A 97 -18.13 2.71 -4.11
CA ASP A 97 -18.97 3.19 -5.21
C ASP A 97 -18.31 2.93 -6.57
N TRP A 98 -17.02 3.17 -6.68
CA TRP A 98 -16.27 2.83 -7.88
C TRP A 98 -16.37 1.33 -8.20
N PHE A 99 -16.15 0.48 -7.20
CA PHE A 99 -16.15 -0.97 -7.36
C PHE A 99 -17.52 -1.50 -7.77
N ARG A 100 -18.60 -0.98 -7.18
CA ARG A 100 -19.99 -1.30 -7.58
C ARG A 100 -20.27 -0.88 -9.03
N ARG A 101 -19.84 0.30 -9.45
CA ARG A 101 -20.00 0.78 -10.84
C ARG A 101 -19.26 -0.09 -11.84
N GLN A 102 -18.19 -0.75 -11.44
CA GLN A 102 -17.47 -1.73 -12.26
C GLN A 102 -18.09 -3.15 -12.19
N GLY A 103 -19.21 -3.34 -11.50
CA GLY A 103 -19.87 -4.64 -11.37
C GLY A 103 -19.42 -5.47 -10.17
N GLY A 104 -18.67 -4.89 -9.26
CA GLY A 104 -18.21 -5.54 -8.02
C GLY A 104 -19.35 -5.75 -7.01
N SER A 105 -19.26 -6.82 -6.22
CA SER A 105 -20.27 -7.20 -5.25
C SER A 105 -20.11 -6.56 -3.88
N ASN A 106 -21.23 -6.32 -3.18
CA ASN A 106 -21.21 -5.93 -1.78
C ASN A 106 -20.61 -7.02 -0.88
N GLY A 107 -20.79 -8.31 -1.24
CA GLY A 107 -20.16 -9.41 -0.52
C GLY A 107 -18.65 -9.33 -0.55
N SER A 108 -18.07 -8.98 -1.69
CA SER A 108 -16.62 -8.73 -1.83
C SER A 108 -16.17 -7.53 -1.02
N ILE A 109 -16.91 -6.42 -1.05
CA ILE A 109 -16.59 -5.23 -0.26
C ILE A 109 -16.50 -5.60 1.22
N GLN A 110 -17.51 -6.26 1.75
CA GLN A 110 -17.59 -6.59 3.18
C GLN A 110 -16.56 -7.62 3.62
N ARG A 111 -16.33 -8.67 2.82
CA ARG A 111 -15.54 -9.84 3.24
C ARG A 111 -14.06 -9.76 2.88
N MET A 112 -13.71 -9.00 1.87
CA MET A 112 -12.33 -8.90 1.40
C MET A 112 -11.81 -7.48 1.41
N TRP A 113 -12.52 -6.53 0.77
CA TRP A 113 -11.98 -5.19 0.57
C TRP A 113 -11.98 -4.34 1.83
N ASN A 114 -13.04 -4.39 2.66
CA ASN A 114 -13.05 -3.68 3.95
C ASN A 114 -11.92 -4.11 4.90
N PRO A 115 -11.68 -5.43 5.13
CA PRO A 115 -10.51 -5.84 5.92
C PRO A 115 -9.18 -5.28 5.41
N ILE A 116 -8.99 -5.23 4.09
CA ILE A 116 -7.77 -4.68 3.49
C ILE A 116 -7.72 -3.16 3.66
N ALA A 117 -8.84 -2.46 3.44
CA ALA A 117 -8.94 -1.02 3.62
C ALA A 117 -8.65 -0.60 5.07
N TYR A 118 -9.22 -1.32 6.05
CA TYR A 118 -8.90 -1.10 7.46
C TYR A 118 -7.43 -1.37 7.80
N ALA A 119 -6.85 -2.44 7.26
CA ALA A 119 -5.47 -2.81 7.56
C ALA A 119 -4.45 -1.83 6.97
N LEU A 120 -4.71 -1.25 5.80
CA LEU A 120 -3.74 -0.43 5.06
C LEU A 120 -4.11 1.06 5.02
N GLY A 121 -5.39 1.38 5.10
CA GLY A 121 -5.92 2.75 5.02
C GLY A 121 -6.57 3.25 6.31
N PHE A 122 -6.77 2.37 7.31
CA PHE A 122 -7.42 2.67 8.59
C PHE A 122 -8.86 3.18 8.48
N ILE A 123 -9.53 2.94 7.35
CA ILE A 123 -10.88 3.40 7.03
C ILE A 123 -11.56 2.36 6.12
N ASP A 124 -12.89 2.34 6.07
CA ASP A 124 -13.64 1.40 5.23
C ASP A 124 -13.73 1.83 3.76
N CYS A 125 -14.25 0.93 2.92
CA CYS A 125 -14.36 1.15 1.48
C CYS A 125 -15.40 2.21 1.09
N GLU A 126 -16.34 2.55 1.96
CA GLU A 126 -17.34 3.60 1.71
C GLU A 126 -16.72 5.00 1.84
N HIS A 127 -15.63 5.13 2.62
CA HIS A 127 -15.01 6.42 2.93
C HIS A 127 -13.62 6.58 2.31
N ILE A 128 -12.88 5.48 2.06
CA ILE A 128 -11.59 5.59 1.38
C ILE A 128 -11.77 5.90 -0.11
N SER A 129 -10.98 6.80 -0.67
CA SER A 129 -11.07 7.11 -2.10
C SER A 129 -10.66 5.92 -2.97
N ALA A 130 -11.26 5.80 -4.14
CA ALA A 130 -10.87 4.81 -5.13
C ALA A 130 -9.41 4.98 -5.54
N ARG A 131 -8.92 6.23 -5.62
CA ARG A 131 -7.51 6.53 -5.87
C ARG A 131 -6.59 5.83 -4.87
N CYS A 132 -6.86 5.93 -3.57
CA CYS A 132 -6.02 5.34 -2.54
C CYS A 132 -5.98 3.82 -2.66
N MET A 133 -7.14 3.17 -2.73
CA MET A 133 -7.23 1.71 -2.82
C MET A 133 -6.60 1.18 -4.10
N LEU A 134 -6.91 1.78 -5.25
CA LEU A 134 -6.36 1.35 -6.54
C LEU A 134 -4.85 1.59 -6.64
N THR A 135 -4.32 2.63 -5.99
CA THR A 135 -2.87 2.84 -5.89
C THR A 135 -2.19 1.68 -5.15
N ILE A 136 -2.74 1.26 -4.01
CA ILE A 136 -2.24 0.10 -3.25
C ILE A 136 -2.23 -1.15 -4.14
N PHE A 137 -3.34 -1.43 -4.81
CA PHE A 137 -3.44 -2.61 -5.67
C PHE A 137 -2.56 -2.54 -6.91
N GLN A 138 -2.42 -1.37 -7.52
CA GLN A 138 -1.50 -1.19 -8.64
C GLN A 138 -0.06 -1.50 -8.24
N MET A 139 0.36 -1.07 -7.06
CA MET A 139 1.69 -1.40 -6.55
C MET A 139 1.84 -2.91 -6.30
N PHE A 140 0.85 -3.55 -5.69
CA PHE A 140 0.88 -5.00 -5.45
C PHE A 140 0.85 -5.82 -6.74
N ALA A 141 0.15 -5.37 -7.76
CA ALA A 141 0.06 -6.07 -9.04
C ALA A 141 1.30 -5.88 -9.91
N ALA A 142 1.89 -4.68 -9.91
CA ALA A 142 2.99 -4.33 -10.82
C ALA A 142 4.39 -4.51 -10.20
N ARG A 143 4.50 -4.62 -8.88
CA ARG A 143 5.79 -4.66 -8.16
C ARG A 143 5.86 -5.85 -7.22
N SER A 144 6.70 -6.84 -7.57
CA SER A 144 6.90 -8.02 -6.73
C SER A 144 7.41 -7.66 -5.33
N GLU A 145 8.23 -6.63 -5.20
CA GLU A 145 8.73 -6.13 -3.92
C GLU A 145 7.61 -5.64 -2.99
N ALA A 146 6.55 -5.04 -3.55
CA ALA A 146 5.41 -4.55 -2.79
C ALA A 146 4.44 -5.67 -2.38
N SER A 147 4.46 -6.81 -3.08
CA SER A 147 3.56 -7.95 -2.81
C SER A 147 4.12 -8.93 -1.77
N VAL A 148 5.38 -8.79 -1.38
CA VAL A 148 6.02 -9.64 -0.38
C VAL A 148 5.98 -8.96 0.99
N LEU A 149 5.33 -9.60 1.96
CA LEU A 149 5.35 -9.15 3.36
C LEU A 149 6.79 -9.20 3.88
N ARG A 150 7.23 -8.10 4.48
CA ARG A 150 8.54 -8.02 5.13
C ARG A 150 8.38 -7.50 6.54
N MET A 151 9.20 -7.99 7.43
CA MET A 151 9.23 -7.57 8.83
C MET A 151 10.68 -7.26 9.23
N LEU A 152 10.86 -6.24 10.03
CA LEU A 152 12.16 -5.98 10.64
C LEU A 152 12.53 -7.15 11.57
N GLU A 153 13.81 -7.48 11.61
CA GLU A 153 14.38 -8.53 12.44
C GLU A 153 14.15 -8.28 13.93
N GLY A 154 13.99 -7.03 14.33
CA GLY A 154 13.73 -6.64 15.71
C GLY A 154 13.22 -5.21 15.82
N SER A 155 13.66 -4.50 16.85
CA SER A 155 13.20 -3.14 17.13
C SER A 155 13.44 -2.17 15.96
N PRO A 156 12.45 -1.36 15.56
CA PRO A 156 12.66 -0.29 14.58
C PRO A 156 13.75 0.70 14.99
N ASP A 157 13.95 0.93 16.29
CA ASP A 157 15.02 1.80 16.77
C ASP A 157 16.40 1.25 16.37
N GLU A 158 16.60 -0.06 16.55
CA GLU A 158 17.89 -0.71 16.30
C GLU A 158 18.15 -0.94 14.81
N PHE A 159 17.14 -1.46 14.09
CA PHE A 159 17.32 -1.94 12.72
C PHE A 159 16.88 -0.95 11.63
N LEU A 160 16.32 0.20 12.01
CA LEU A 160 15.93 1.24 11.06
C LEU A 160 16.42 2.63 11.47
N HIS A 161 16.09 3.09 12.70
CA HIS A 161 16.38 4.48 13.08
C HIS A 161 17.86 4.70 13.32
N LYS A 162 18.53 3.85 14.09
CA LYS A 162 19.98 3.98 14.35
C LYS A 162 20.83 3.93 13.08
N PRO A 163 20.61 3.02 12.13
CA PRO A 163 21.31 3.06 10.84
C PRO A 163 21.13 4.37 10.08
N ILE A 164 19.92 4.95 10.08
CA ILE A 164 19.66 6.25 9.44
C ILE A 164 20.40 7.37 10.16
N VAL A 165 20.31 7.41 11.49
CA VAL A 165 21.01 8.43 12.31
C VAL A 165 22.51 8.36 12.08
N LYS A 166 23.08 7.15 12.17
CA LYS A 166 24.51 6.94 11.91
C LYS A 166 24.92 7.41 10.50
N TYR A 167 24.15 7.05 9.49
CA TYR A 167 24.42 7.49 8.12
C TYR A 167 24.43 9.01 7.97
N LEU A 168 23.58 9.72 8.70
CA LEU A 168 23.53 11.19 8.72
C LEU A 168 24.73 11.78 9.49
N GLU A 169 25.05 11.23 10.66
CA GLU A 169 26.19 11.66 11.49
C GLU A 169 27.51 11.48 10.76
N ASP A 170 27.73 10.35 10.09
CA ASP A 170 28.92 10.08 9.26
C ASP A 170 29.11 11.13 8.14
N ARG A 171 28.02 11.85 7.77
CA ARG A 171 28.02 12.96 6.80
C ARG A 171 27.97 14.33 7.44
N GLN A 172 28.29 14.39 8.73
CA GLN A 172 28.34 15.66 9.51
C GLN A 172 26.99 16.40 9.57
N VAL A 173 25.86 15.68 9.37
CA VAL A 173 24.52 16.25 9.56
C VAL A 173 24.29 16.43 11.06
N LYS A 174 23.94 17.64 11.47
CA LYS A 174 23.62 17.97 12.86
C LYS A 174 22.16 17.65 13.14
N ILE A 175 21.91 16.73 14.07
CA ILE A 175 20.57 16.34 14.50
C ILE A 175 20.26 17.03 15.82
N HIS A 176 19.26 17.91 15.81
CA HIS A 176 18.81 18.63 16.99
C HIS A 176 17.55 18.00 17.57
N MET A 177 17.71 17.19 18.61
CA MET A 177 16.58 16.58 19.32
C MET A 177 15.82 17.59 20.18
N ARG A 178 14.53 17.29 20.45
CA ARG A 178 13.64 18.13 21.29
C ARG A 178 13.47 19.56 20.76
N ARG A 179 13.59 19.76 19.45
CA ARG A 179 13.32 21.03 18.77
C ARG A 179 12.01 20.89 17.98
N ARG A 180 10.97 21.53 18.49
CA ARG A 180 9.68 21.59 17.81
C ARG A 180 9.70 22.75 16.82
N VAL A 181 9.38 22.48 15.56
CA VAL A 181 9.12 23.53 14.58
C VAL A 181 7.79 24.21 14.95
N ARG A 182 7.80 25.50 15.22
CA ARG A 182 6.62 26.31 15.52
C ARG A 182 6.09 27.02 14.30
N GLU A 183 7.00 27.46 13.43
CA GLU A 183 6.67 28.25 12.26
C GLU A 183 7.67 27.98 11.16
N ILE A 184 7.21 27.99 9.90
CA ILE A 184 8.05 28.02 8.70
C ILE A 184 7.90 29.42 8.11
N GLN A 185 9.00 30.14 8.03
CA GLN A 185 9.04 31.50 7.52
C GLN A 185 9.23 31.50 6.01
N PHE A 186 8.47 32.35 5.32
CA PHE A 186 8.51 32.49 3.88
C PHE A 186 8.80 33.95 3.49
N ALA A 187 9.44 34.12 2.35
CA ALA A 187 9.49 35.40 1.65
C ALA A 187 9.06 35.20 0.19
N GLU A 188 8.40 36.20 -0.36
CA GLU A 188 8.09 36.28 -1.78
C GLU A 188 9.20 37.09 -2.48
N ASP A 189 9.84 36.49 -3.47
CA ASP A 189 10.80 37.16 -4.34
C ASP A 189 10.42 36.86 -5.80
N ARG A 190 10.11 37.93 -6.56
CA ARG A 190 9.76 37.90 -7.99
C ARG A 190 8.63 36.91 -8.35
N GLY A 191 7.65 36.73 -7.45
CA GLY A 191 6.50 35.82 -7.64
C GLY A 191 6.80 34.35 -7.27
N GLU A 192 7.96 34.06 -6.71
CA GLU A 192 8.30 32.75 -6.15
C GLU A 192 8.30 32.82 -4.62
N THR A 193 7.62 31.87 -4.01
CA THR A 193 7.64 31.70 -2.54
C THR A 193 8.85 30.88 -2.12
N ARG A 194 9.70 31.43 -1.27
CA ARG A 194 10.92 30.76 -0.74
C ARG A 194 10.83 30.61 0.76
N VAL A 195 11.22 29.45 1.28
CA VAL A 195 11.42 29.26 2.72
C VAL A 195 12.68 30.01 3.15
N THR A 196 12.54 30.91 4.13
CA THR A 196 13.65 31.73 4.64
C THR A 196 14.14 31.31 6.01
N GLY A 197 13.32 30.57 6.77
CA GLY A 197 13.71 30.12 8.09
C GLY A 197 12.70 29.19 8.73
N ILE A 198 13.10 28.66 9.88
CA ILE A 198 12.28 27.79 10.74
C ILE A 198 12.43 28.33 12.17
N VAL A 199 11.32 28.51 12.89
CA VAL A 199 11.27 28.93 14.28
C VAL A 199 10.83 27.80 15.19
#